data_6f8550c8a994f62590b0ca305db7cfac
#
_entry.id   6f8550c8a994f62590b0ca305db7cfac
#
_cell.length_a   1.000
_cell.length_b   1.000
_cell.length_c   1.000
_cell.angle_alpha   90.00
_cell.angle_beta   90.00
_cell.angle_gamma   90.00
#
_symmetry.space_group_name_H-M   'P 1'
#
loop_
_entity.id
_entity.type
_entity.pdbx_description
1 polymer ?
#
loop_
_entity_poly.entity_id
_entity_poly.type
_entity_poly.pdbx_seq_one_letter_code
_entity_poly.pdbx_strand_id
1 'polypeptide(L)'
;TSARDWRQANPDVLDFADVTGCRLDIDETRDELTYEDADGKDQHYNPPRYEYSYDFYIDISVNHPYFDQIRFQLNRQDITVSPQTSSSISIAGVSLGGGATLNPDNNPEYRSCKQLGEEICAALTQVREAVRENMEAANAPKQAVTCPFCGATTTPDASGCCEFCGGAVNG
;
A
#
# COMPACT_ATOMS: atom_id res chain seq x y z
N THR A 1 30.27 2.96 2.07
CA THR A 1 29.39 3.95 1.40
C THR A 1 28.17 4.12 2.28
N SER A 2 27.92 5.32 2.81
CA SER A 2 26.76 5.57 3.69
C SER A 2 25.51 5.78 2.86
N ALA A 3 24.30 5.58 3.45
CA ALA A 3 23.04 5.87 2.79
C ALA A 3 22.95 7.32 2.28
N ARG A 4 23.70 8.22 2.93
CA ARG A 4 23.81 9.64 2.54
C ARG A 4 24.55 9.81 1.22
N ASP A 5 25.55 8.97 0.94
CA ASP A 5 26.33 9.01 -0.31
C ASP A 5 25.50 8.49 -1.49
N TRP A 6 24.60 7.54 -1.24
CA TRP A 6 23.68 7.01 -2.26
C TRP A 6 22.67 8.04 -2.74
N ARG A 7 22.15 8.89 -1.83
CA ARG A 7 21.23 9.98 -2.18
C ARG A 7 21.89 11.04 -3.05
N GLN A 8 23.17 11.32 -2.83
CA GLN A 8 23.91 12.27 -3.67
C GLN A 8 24.28 11.68 -5.03
N ALA A 9 24.54 10.38 -5.08
CA ALA A 9 24.90 9.68 -6.31
C ALA A 9 23.67 9.27 -7.16
N ASN A 10 22.51 9.00 -6.52
CA ASN A 10 21.26 8.60 -7.16
C ASN A 10 20.09 9.38 -6.55
N PRO A 11 19.73 10.54 -7.13
CA PRO A 11 18.61 11.35 -6.64
C PRO A 11 17.25 10.64 -6.72
N ASP A 12 17.17 9.54 -7.48
CA ASP A 12 15.96 8.73 -7.64
C ASP A 12 15.80 7.65 -6.55
N VAL A 13 16.73 7.57 -5.59
CA VAL A 13 16.67 6.64 -4.47
C VAL A 13 16.02 7.33 -3.27
N LEU A 14 14.85 6.82 -2.87
CA LEU A 14 14.18 7.20 -1.64
C LEU A 14 14.61 6.32 -0.48
N ASP A 15 14.82 6.94 0.68
CA ASP A 15 14.98 6.20 1.92
C ASP A 15 13.60 5.83 2.47
N PHE A 16 13.49 4.65 3.06
CA PHE A 16 12.24 4.25 3.74
C PHE A 16 11.87 5.19 4.90
N ALA A 17 12.83 5.89 5.48
CA ALA A 17 12.57 6.92 6.48
C ALA A 17 11.74 8.10 5.92
N ASP A 18 11.80 8.35 4.61
CA ASP A 18 11.05 9.41 3.96
C ASP A 18 9.62 8.95 3.57
N VAL A 19 9.31 7.66 3.62
CA VAL A 19 7.96 7.15 3.38
C VAL A 19 7.06 7.49 4.56
N THR A 20 6.03 8.29 4.32
CA THR A 20 5.09 8.73 5.35
C THR A 20 3.79 7.94 5.37
N GLY A 21 3.42 7.31 4.26
CA GLY A 21 2.21 6.50 4.16
C GLY A 21 2.15 5.68 2.88
N CYS A 22 1.23 4.70 2.87
CA CYS A 22 0.84 3.95 1.69
C CYS A 22 -0.64 3.65 1.76
N ARG A 23 -1.34 3.75 0.63
CA ARG A 23 -2.74 3.35 0.52
C ARG A 23 -2.99 2.70 -0.83
N LEU A 24 -3.92 1.75 -0.83
CA LEU A 24 -4.54 1.24 -2.03
C LEU A 24 -5.71 2.15 -2.41
N ASP A 25 -5.73 2.59 -3.66
CA ASP A 25 -6.79 3.38 -4.26
C ASP A 25 -7.39 2.58 -5.41
N ILE A 26 -8.72 2.51 -5.46
CA ILE A 26 -9.44 1.73 -6.46
C ILE A 26 -10.40 2.67 -7.18
N ASP A 27 -10.07 2.96 -8.44
CA ASP A 27 -10.92 3.76 -9.31
C ASP A 27 -11.96 2.87 -9.98
N GLU A 28 -13.24 3.21 -9.82
CA GLU A 28 -14.36 2.54 -10.45
C GLU A 28 -14.91 3.42 -11.59
N THR A 29 -14.98 2.86 -12.78
CA THR A 29 -15.67 3.47 -13.93
C THR A 29 -16.91 2.65 -14.25
N ARG A 30 -18.00 3.33 -14.59
CA ARG A 30 -19.28 2.70 -14.94
C ARG A 30 -19.71 3.16 -16.32
N ASP A 31 -19.82 2.21 -17.26
CA ASP A 31 -20.27 2.44 -18.63
C ASP A 31 -21.62 1.81 -18.89
N GLU A 32 -22.51 2.54 -19.55
CA GLU A 32 -23.78 2.02 -19.98
C GLU A 32 -23.60 1.17 -21.25
N LEU A 33 -24.07 -0.08 -21.19
CA LEU A 33 -24.03 -0.98 -22.33
C LEU A 33 -25.10 -0.60 -23.36
N THR A 34 -24.70 -0.56 -24.60
CA THR A 34 -25.58 -0.41 -25.76
C THR A 34 -25.54 -1.67 -26.61
N TYR A 35 -26.50 -1.83 -27.50
CA TYR A 35 -26.51 -2.87 -28.52
C TYR A 35 -26.83 -2.25 -29.88
N GLU A 36 -26.29 -2.82 -30.94
CA GLU A 36 -26.56 -2.39 -32.31
C GLU A 36 -27.84 -3.06 -32.82
N ASP A 37 -28.78 -2.28 -33.31
CA ASP A 37 -30.01 -2.80 -33.91
C ASP A 37 -29.80 -3.30 -35.35
N ALA A 38 -30.85 -3.84 -35.97
CA ALA A 38 -30.79 -4.39 -37.34
C ALA A 38 -30.41 -3.33 -38.41
N ASP A 39 -30.56 -2.06 -38.10
CA ASP A 39 -30.24 -0.95 -38.98
C ASP A 39 -28.84 -0.36 -38.71
N GLY A 40 -28.07 -0.96 -37.79
CA GLY A 40 -26.71 -0.53 -37.42
C GLY A 40 -26.71 0.71 -36.52
N LYS A 41 -27.78 0.94 -35.73
CA LYS A 41 -27.84 2.03 -34.76
C LYS A 41 -27.67 1.53 -33.35
N ASP A 42 -26.90 2.27 -32.57
CA ASP A 42 -26.77 2.00 -31.13
C ASP A 42 -28.07 2.27 -30.39
N GLN A 43 -28.50 1.31 -29.61
CA GLN A 43 -29.71 1.33 -28.80
C GLN A 43 -29.36 1.06 -27.33
N HIS A 44 -30.09 1.69 -26.42
CA HIS A 44 -29.97 1.45 -24.99
C HIS A 44 -30.85 0.28 -24.55
N TYR A 45 -30.34 -0.51 -23.59
CA TYR A 45 -31.17 -1.54 -22.97
C TYR A 45 -32.26 -0.91 -22.11
N ASN A 46 -33.42 -1.57 -22.06
CA ASN A 46 -34.48 -1.20 -21.12
C ASN A 46 -34.91 -2.42 -20.29
N PRO A 47 -34.60 -2.48 -18.99
CA PRO A 47 -33.87 -1.48 -18.19
C PRO A 47 -32.39 -1.31 -18.59
N PRO A 48 -31.76 -0.16 -18.31
CA PRO A 48 -30.35 0.07 -18.60
C PRO A 48 -29.44 -0.97 -17.99
N ARG A 49 -28.40 -1.38 -18.73
CA ARG A 49 -27.37 -2.30 -18.28
C ARG A 49 -26.04 -1.56 -18.20
N TYR A 50 -25.26 -1.91 -17.20
CA TYR A 50 -23.98 -1.27 -16.95
C TYR A 50 -22.88 -2.31 -16.84
N GLU A 51 -21.70 -1.94 -17.30
CA GLU A 51 -20.44 -2.61 -17.07
C GLU A 51 -19.61 -1.75 -16.14
N TYR A 52 -18.86 -2.38 -15.27
CA TYR A 52 -18.00 -1.70 -14.30
C TYR A 52 -16.57 -2.13 -14.56
N SER A 53 -15.66 -1.17 -14.65
CA SER A 53 -14.23 -1.40 -14.76
C SER A 53 -13.49 -0.78 -13.58
N TYR A 54 -12.43 -1.46 -13.17
CA TYR A 54 -11.66 -1.13 -11.98
C TYR A 54 -10.19 -1.02 -12.30
N ASP A 55 -9.60 0.10 -11.87
CA ASP A 55 -8.18 0.34 -11.87
C ASP A 55 -7.65 0.45 -10.45
N PHE A 56 -6.57 -0.27 -10.18
CA PHE A 56 -5.95 -0.35 -8.87
C PHE A 56 -4.66 0.44 -8.85
N TYR A 57 -4.54 1.37 -7.91
CA TYR A 57 -3.38 2.23 -7.74
C TYR A 57 -2.80 2.08 -6.34
N ILE A 58 -1.48 2.15 -6.25
CA ILE A 58 -0.78 2.35 -4.99
C ILE A 58 -0.33 3.79 -4.93
N ASP A 59 -0.75 4.47 -3.88
CA ASP A 59 -0.34 5.82 -3.53
C ASP A 59 0.62 5.74 -2.34
N ILE A 60 1.89 6.08 -2.58
CA ILE A 60 2.91 6.17 -1.55
C ILE A 60 3.17 7.63 -1.25
N SER A 61 2.87 8.06 -0.02
CA SER A 61 3.20 9.39 0.44
C SER A 61 4.64 9.44 0.93
N VAL A 62 5.38 10.48 0.55
CA VAL A 62 6.79 10.64 0.88
C VAL A 62 7.11 12.06 1.33
N ASN A 63 8.13 12.20 2.17
CA ASN A 63 8.68 13.48 2.58
C ASN A 63 9.92 13.80 1.74
N HIS A 64 9.72 14.28 0.51
CA HIS A 64 10.81 14.59 -0.41
C HIS A 64 10.69 16.04 -0.91
N PRO A 65 11.81 16.78 -1.12
CA PRO A 65 11.76 18.21 -1.47
C PRO A 65 11.15 18.52 -2.84
N TYR A 66 11.01 17.54 -3.73
CA TYR A 66 10.54 17.77 -5.10
C TYR A 66 9.18 17.12 -5.39
N PHE A 67 8.72 16.18 -4.58
CA PHE A 67 7.43 15.50 -4.72
C PHE A 67 6.99 14.93 -3.38
N ASP A 68 5.70 14.79 -3.18
CA ASP A 68 5.05 14.33 -1.96
C ASP A 68 4.35 12.98 -2.11
N GLN A 69 4.18 12.52 -3.36
CA GLN A 69 3.46 11.30 -3.67
C GLN A 69 4.08 10.58 -4.87
N ILE A 70 4.06 9.25 -4.80
CA ILE A 70 4.33 8.34 -5.91
C ILE A 70 3.06 7.54 -6.12
N ARG A 71 2.51 7.57 -7.35
CA ARG A 71 1.34 6.77 -7.74
C ARG A 71 1.73 5.83 -8.87
N PHE A 72 1.36 4.57 -8.77
CA PHE A 72 1.52 3.60 -9.86
C PHE A 72 0.34 2.63 -9.90
N GLN A 73 0.02 2.17 -11.10
CA GLN A 73 -1.07 1.24 -11.37
C GLN A 73 -0.60 -0.21 -11.20
N LEU A 74 -1.43 -1.06 -10.59
CA LEU A 74 -1.15 -2.48 -10.37
C LEU A 74 -1.60 -3.34 -11.55
N ASN A 75 -2.78 -3.08 -12.09
CA ASN A 75 -3.33 -3.81 -13.23
C ASN A 75 -2.87 -3.14 -14.55
N ARG A 76 -2.60 -3.97 -15.55
CA ARG A 76 -2.22 -3.50 -16.90
C ARG A 76 -3.42 -3.21 -17.80
N GLN A 77 -4.54 -3.82 -17.50
CA GLN A 77 -5.80 -3.70 -18.20
C GLN A 77 -6.90 -3.55 -17.17
N ASP A 78 -7.91 -2.79 -17.50
CA ASP A 78 -9.08 -2.57 -16.66
C ASP A 78 -9.71 -3.92 -16.29
N ILE A 79 -10.05 -4.09 -15.03
CA ILE A 79 -10.69 -5.30 -14.56
C ILE A 79 -12.20 -5.12 -14.67
N THR A 80 -12.80 -5.74 -15.66
CA THR A 80 -14.21 -5.60 -15.95
C THR A 80 -15.06 -6.57 -15.12
N VAL A 81 -16.09 -6.03 -14.49
CA VAL A 81 -17.07 -6.78 -13.70
C VAL A 81 -18.48 -6.44 -14.16
N SER A 82 -19.19 -7.43 -14.66
CA SER A 82 -20.61 -7.27 -14.99
C SER A 82 -21.50 -7.69 -13.82
N PRO A 83 -22.60 -6.95 -13.55
CA PRO A 83 -23.56 -7.33 -12.54
C PRO A 83 -24.12 -8.73 -12.82
N GLN A 84 -24.11 -9.59 -11.83
CA GLN A 84 -24.74 -10.92 -11.94
C GLN A 84 -26.25 -10.77 -11.79
N THR A 85 -27.00 -11.17 -12.83
CA THR A 85 -28.44 -11.27 -12.76
C THR A 85 -28.83 -12.60 -12.14
N SER A 86 -29.44 -12.56 -10.96
CA SER A 86 -30.07 -13.74 -10.40
C SER A 86 -31.38 -14.07 -11.20
N SER A 87 -31.52 -15.31 -11.61
CA SER A 87 -32.73 -15.77 -12.30
C SER A 87 -33.94 -15.59 -11.40
N SER A 88 -34.96 -14.85 -11.88
CA SER A 88 -36.26 -14.82 -11.19
C SER A 88 -36.97 -16.15 -11.36
N ILE A 89 -37.39 -16.75 -10.26
CA ILE A 89 -38.26 -17.93 -10.27
C ILE A 89 -39.71 -17.42 -10.18
N SER A 90 -40.51 -17.66 -11.22
CA SER A 90 -41.92 -17.36 -11.22
C SER A 90 -42.69 -18.57 -10.75
N ILE A 91 -43.30 -18.49 -9.56
CA ILE A 91 -44.22 -19.50 -9.03
C ILE A 91 -45.59 -18.84 -8.91
N ALA A 92 -46.59 -19.41 -9.58
CA ALA A 92 -47.99 -18.96 -9.54
C ALA A 92 -48.22 -17.46 -9.86
N GLY A 93 -47.44 -16.91 -10.82
CA GLY A 93 -47.59 -15.51 -11.24
C GLY A 93 -46.93 -14.47 -10.32
N VAL A 94 -46.25 -14.91 -9.29
CA VAL A 94 -45.41 -14.03 -8.42
C VAL A 94 -43.94 -14.25 -8.76
N SER A 95 -43.30 -13.22 -9.25
CA SER A 95 -41.84 -13.22 -9.46
C SER A 95 -41.16 -13.01 -8.12
N LEU A 96 -40.48 -14.03 -7.62
CA LEU A 96 -39.66 -13.99 -6.42
C LEU A 96 -38.17 -13.99 -6.83
N GLY A 97 -37.50 -12.91 -6.51
CA GLY A 97 -36.08 -12.71 -6.82
C GLY A 97 -35.86 -12.20 -8.24
N GLY A 98 -34.76 -11.58 -8.47
CA GLY A 98 -34.38 -10.99 -9.75
C GLY A 98 -33.90 -9.55 -9.51
N GLY A 99 -32.67 -9.43 -9.15
CA GLY A 99 -31.95 -8.15 -9.10
C GLY A 99 -30.56 -8.35 -9.71
N ALA A 100 -30.04 -7.33 -10.37
CA ALA A 100 -28.65 -7.31 -10.72
C ALA A 100 -27.86 -6.88 -9.48
N THR A 101 -27.00 -7.76 -8.97
CA THR A 101 -26.10 -7.44 -7.87
C THR A 101 -24.67 -7.32 -8.41
N LEU A 102 -24.06 -6.18 -8.16
CA LEU A 102 -22.63 -5.99 -8.40
C LEU A 102 -21.86 -6.43 -7.16
N ASN A 103 -21.00 -7.42 -7.34
CA ASN A 103 -20.05 -7.82 -6.32
C ASN A 103 -18.70 -8.05 -7.00
N PRO A 104 -17.81 -7.02 -7.00
CA PRO A 104 -16.51 -7.10 -7.64
C PRO A 104 -15.62 -8.17 -7.00
N ASP A 105 -15.78 -8.47 -5.71
CA ASP A 105 -15.02 -9.52 -5.04
C ASP A 105 -15.30 -10.95 -5.58
N ASN A 106 -16.34 -11.14 -6.42
CA ASN A 106 -16.55 -12.41 -7.13
C ASN A 106 -15.57 -12.58 -8.32
N ASN A 107 -14.99 -11.51 -8.83
CA ASN A 107 -13.98 -11.57 -9.89
C ASN A 107 -12.62 -11.94 -9.27
N PRO A 108 -11.95 -13.02 -9.75
CA PRO A 108 -10.67 -13.45 -9.18
C PRO A 108 -9.54 -12.46 -9.43
N GLU A 109 -9.54 -11.74 -10.56
CA GLU A 109 -8.53 -10.73 -10.87
C GLU A 109 -8.67 -9.53 -9.96
N TYR A 110 -9.90 -9.06 -9.71
CA TYR A 110 -10.20 -7.99 -8.75
C TYR A 110 -9.66 -8.34 -7.36
N ARG A 111 -9.97 -9.55 -6.84
CA ARG A 111 -9.47 -10.00 -5.55
C ARG A 111 -7.95 -10.06 -5.49
N SER A 112 -7.34 -10.57 -6.57
CA SER A 112 -5.89 -10.70 -6.63
C SER A 112 -5.19 -9.35 -6.61
N CYS A 113 -5.68 -8.35 -7.37
CA CYS A 113 -5.12 -7.00 -7.36
C CYS A 113 -5.34 -6.31 -6.01
N LYS A 114 -6.53 -6.45 -5.41
CA LYS A 114 -6.84 -5.90 -4.09
C LYS A 114 -5.91 -6.47 -3.02
N GLN A 115 -5.77 -7.80 -2.98
CA GLN A 115 -4.88 -8.48 -2.05
C GLN A 115 -3.42 -8.03 -2.23
N LEU A 116 -2.93 -7.98 -3.48
CA LEU A 116 -1.57 -7.52 -3.78
C LEU A 116 -1.35 -6.08 -3.30
N GLY A 117 -2.32 -5.19 -3.52
CA GLY A 117 -2.25 -3.81 -3.07
C GLY A 117 -2.20 -3.69 -1.54
N GLU A 118 -3.03 -4.45 -0.85
CA GLU A 118 -3.04 -4.52 0.62
C GLU A 118 -1.71 -5.07 1.17
N GLU A 119 -1.15 -6.11 0.56
CA GLU A 119 0.14 -6.69 0.92
C GLU A 119 1.30 -5.70 0.73
N ILE A 120 1.33 -4.94 -0.38
CA ILE A 120 2.32 -3.90 -0.62
C ILE A 120 2.24 -2.81 0.46
N CYS A 121 1.04 -2.32 0.76
CA CYS A 121 0.85 -1.28 1.77
C CYS A 121 1.23 -1.79 3.17
N ALA A 122 0.90 -3.02 3.51
CA ALA A 122 1.28 -3.64 4.77
C ALA A 122 2.81 -3.78 4.89
N ALA A 123 3.49 -4.26 3.84
CA ALA A 123 4.93 -4.40 3.82
C ALA A 123 5.64 -3.05 3.99
N LEU A 124 5.21 -2.01 3.27
CA LEU A 124 5.77 -0.66 3.40
C LEU A 124 5.56 -0.08 4.82
N THR A 125 4.39 -0.33 5.41
CA THR A 125 4.11 0.09 6.79
C THR A 125 5.04 -0.57 7.78
N GLN A 126 5.25 -1.90 7.69
CA GLN A 126 6.16 -2.65 8.54
C GLN A 126 7.61 -2.16 8.43
N VAL A 127 8.10 -1.96 7.19
CA VAL A 127 9.46 -1.46 6.97
C VAL A 127 9.64 -0.07 7.56
N ARG A 128 8.66 0.82 7.38
CA ARG A 128 8.68 2.17 7.96
C ARG A 128 8.74 2.13 9.49
N GLU A 129 7.94 1.29 10.12
CA GLU A 129 7.94 1.13 11.58
C GLU A 129 9.29 0.60 12.07
N ALA A 130 9.84 -0.42 11.43
CA ALA A 130 11.16 -0.96 11.77
C ALA A 130 12.29 0.09 11.63
N VAL A 131 12.25 0.91 10.58
CA VAL A 131 13.21 2.01 10.41
C VAL A 131 13.08 3.03 11.52
N ARG A 132 11.85 3.42 11.88
CA ARG A 132 11.61 4.36 12.98
C ARG A 132 12.12 3.81 14.33
N GLU A 133 11.82 2.56 14.65
CA GLU A 133 12.29 1.90 15.87
C GLU A 133 13.82 1.85 15.93
N ASN A 134 14.46 1.52 14.81
CA ASN A 134 15.93 1.50 14.72
C ASN A 134 16.54 2.90 14.93
N MET A 135 15.91 3.93 14.38
CA MET A 135 16.33 5.32 14.58
C MET A 135 16.15 5.78 16.03
N GLU A 136 15.03 5.44 16.65
CA GLU A 136 14.74 5.73 18.06
C GLU A 136 15.74 5.00 18.97
N ALA A 137 16.02 3.73 18.70
CA ALA A 137 17.02 2.96 19.44
C ALA A 137 18.44 3.54 19.29
N ALA A 138 18.80 3.97 18.09
CA ALA A 138 20.09 4.60 17.83
C ALA A 138 20.25 5.97 18.53
N ASN A 139 19.16 6.70 18.69
CA ASN A 139 19.10 8.01 19.35
C ASN A 139 18.78 7.93 20.86
N ALA A 140 18.46 6.74 21.37
CA ALA A 140 18.17 6.57 22.79
C ALA A 140 19.36 7.01 23.64
N PRO A 141 19.13 7.77 24.71
CA PRO A 141 20.21 8.19 25.60
C PRO A 141 20.88 6.95 26.22
N LYS A 142 22.17 6.79 25.94
CA LYS A 142 22.94 5.71 26.52
C LYS A 142 22.97 5.87 28.03
N GLN A 143 22.64 4.79 28.76
CA GLN A 143 22.66 4.82 30.21
C GLN A 143 24.10 4.93 30.72
N ALA A 144 24.31 5.81 31.71
CA ALA A 144 25.57 5.89 32.40
C ALA A 144 25.79 4.64 33.27
N VAL A 145 26.93 4.00 33.09
CA VAL A 145 27.33 2.80 33.84
C VAL A 145 28.61 3.06 34.62
N THR A 146 28.78 2.40 35.75
CA THR A 146 30.05 2.47 36.49
C THR A 146 31.03 1.49 35.88
N CYS A 147 32.15 1.99 35.41
CA CYS A 147 33.22 1.16 34.82
C CYS A 147 33.82 0.22 35.88
N PRO A 148 33.82 -1.11 35.64
CA PRO A 148 34.38 -2.05 36.56
C PRO A 148 35.93 -1.99 36.72
N PHE A 149 36.60 -1.32 35.77
CA PHE A 149 38.06 -1.23 35.74
C PHE A 149 38.58 0.03 36.43
N CYS A 150 37.95 1.17 36.23
CA CYS A 150 38.43 2.45 36.81
C CYS A 150 37.46 3.06 37.80
N GLY A 151 36.26 2.51 37.99
CA GLY A 151 35.26 3.03 38.92
C GLY A 151 34.57 4.33 38.48
N ALA A 152 34.91 4.89 37.31
CA ALA A 152 34.28 6.10 36.81
C ALA A 152 32.88 5.81 36.29
N THR A 153 31.94 6.72 36.52
CA THR A 153 30.63 6.71 35.86
C THR A 153 30.79 7.27 34.46
N THR A 154 30.51 6.48 33.43
CA THR A 154 30.70 6.81 32.03
C THR A 154 29.52 6.32 31.18
N THR A 155 29.26 6.99 30.09
CA THR A 155 28.42 6.46 29.00
C THR A 155 29.31 5.69 28.05
N PRO A 156 29.05 4.38 27.80
CA PRO A 156 29.87 3.61 26.87
C PRO A 156 29.92 4.26 25.50
N ASP A 157 31.09 4.25 24.86
CA ASP A 157 31.26 4.73 23.48
C ASP A 157 30.56 3.78 22.47
N ALA A 158 30.76 4.02 21.15
CA ALA A 158 30.19 3.19 20.09
C ALA A 158 30.73 1.75 20.09
N SER A 159 31.90 1.51 20.72
CA SER A 159 32.55 0.21 20.86
C SER A 159 32.21 -0.50 22.18
N GLY A 160 31.37 0.13 23.04
CA GLY A 160 31.04 -0.38 24.36
C GLY A 160 32.15 -0.22 25.38
N CYS A 161 33.08 0.71 25.18
CA CYS A 161 34.23 0.94 26.04
C CYS A 161 34.06 2.20 26.91
N CYS A 162 34.74 2.20 28.05
CA CYS A 162 34.81 3.35 28.96
C CYS A 162 35.60 4.48 28.34
N GLU A 163 35.04 5.67 28.31
CA GLU A 163 35.68 6.89 27.80
C GLU A 163 36.98 7.27 28.54
N PHE A 164 37.12 6.86 29.80
CA PHE A 164 38.24 7.22 30.66
C PHE A 164 39.41 6.23 30.61
N CYS A 165 39.15 4.93 30.56
CA CYS A 165 40.20 3.90 30.61
C CYS A 165 40.23 2.96 29.41
N GLY A 166 39.26 3.06 28.49
CA GLY A 166 39.16 2.20 27.33
C GLY A 166 38.74 0.74 27.65
N GLY A 167 38.45 0.41 28.90
CA GLY A 167 38.02 -0.93 29.29
C GLY A 167 36.58 -1.21 28.83
N ALA A 168 36.26 -2.44 28.39
CA ALA A 168 34.93 -2.80 27.94
C ALA A 168 33.93 -2.72 29.11
N VAL A 169 32.88 -1.91 28.95
CA VAL A 169 31.77 -1.76 29.88
C VAL A 169 30.54 -2.32 29.21
N ASN A 170 30.43 -3.66 29.22
CA ASN A 170 29.21 -4.34 28.79
C ASN A 170 28.17 -4.18 29.89
N GLY A 171 27.08 -3.46 29.59
CA GLY A 171 25.87 -3.43 30.39
C GLY A 171 25.02 -4.65 30.16
#